data_48d4aaf8ec1f33ee94115c04bf938201
#
_entry.id   48d4aaf8ec1f33ee94115c04bf938201
#
_cell.length_a   1.000
_cell.length_b   1.000
_cell.length_c   1.000
_cell.angle_alpha   90.00
_cell.angle_beta   90.00
_cell.angle_gamma   90.00
#
_symmetry.space_group_name_H-M   'P 1'
#
loop_
_entity.id
_entity.type
_entity.pdbx_description
1 polymer ?
#
loop_
_entity_poly.entity_id
_entity_poly.type
_entity_poly.pdbx_seq_one_letter_code
_entity_poly.pdbx_strand_id
1 'polypeptide(L)'
;MIKRLLPVLLLCAAVAGVSPNTADAGRECDGLIVCIPVTGPWVQVFGGAGPTYYQLACPGRGQVIGGLDADRAGPLGITFLGTLGGPVGPGVTTSRAAVFVAQTTRSLSGFRPLLGCIPGGGGGGRGRTVYEPTRQLQAVAPAPDATVWRVKNVRLKDRQSERLGHSCLAGERVLSFSTAVAFRTVRPPSLSTLGSVRATPRRAGRRIVVNVRSGITRPANVRVEVQIQAVCVRGPS
;
A
#
# COMPACT_ATOMS: atom_id res chain seq x y z
N MET A 1 -8.46 72.80 35.28
CA MET A 1 -7.75 72.33 34.05
C MET A 1 -7.24 70.94 34.33
N ILE A 2 -8.00 69.93 33.94
CA ILE A 2 -7.68 68.50 34.20
C ILE A 2 -7.33 67.85 32.88
N LYS A 3 -6.03 67.55 32.66
CA LYS A 3 -5.55 66.81 31.49
C LYS A 3 -5.82 65.32 31.71
N ARG A 4 -6.76 64.77 30.92
CA ARG A 4 -6.99 63.34 30.84
C ARG A 4 -5.95 62.68 29.96
N LEU A 5 -5.12 61.82 30.53
CA LEU A 5 -4.21 60.90 29.86
C LEU A 5 -4.99 59.64 29.54
N LEU A 6 -5.21 59.33 28.24
CA LEU A 6 -5.66 58.05 27.78
C LEU A 6 -4.50 57.05 27.73
N PRO A 7 -4.64 55.85 28.26
CA PRO A 7 -3.69 54.78 28.01
C PRO A 7 -4.04 54.10 26.70
N VAL A 8 -3.09 54.08 25.75
CA VAL A 8 -3.14 53.30 24.50
C VAL A 8 -2.87 51.86 24.89
N LEU A 9 -3.92 51.03 24.84
CA LEU A 9 -3.81 49.55 24.95
C LEU A 9 -3.27 49.01 23.64
N LEU A 10 -2.00 48.58 23.63
CA LEU A 10 -1.41 47.80 22.55
C LEU A 10 -1.99 46.38 22.62
N LEU A 11 -2.92 46.07 21.72
CA LEU A 11 -3.39 44.71 21.47
C LEU A 11 -2.29 43.98 20.66
N CYS A 12 -1.43 43.19 21.34
CA CYS A 12 -0.59 42.19 20.68
C CYS A 12 -1.49 41.04 20.22
N ALA A 13 -1.90 41.06 18.95
CA ALA A 13 -2.51 39.90 18.31
C ALA A 13 -1.45 38.81 18.19
N ALA A 14 -1.54 37.81 19.07
CA ALA A 14 -0.81 36.56 18.92
C ALA A 14 -1.34 35.84 17.70
N VAL A 15 -0.64 35.96 16.57
CA VAL A 15 -0.85 35.10 15.41
C VAL A 15 -0.38 33.71 15.83
N ALA A 16 -1.32 32.89 16.28
CA ALA A 16 -1.09 31.46 16.43
C ALA A 16 -0.75 30.91 15.05
N GLY A 17 0.54 30.73 14.81
CA GLY A 17 1.04 30.06 13.60
C GLY A 17 0.42 28.68 13.56
N VAL A 18 -0.53 28.48 12.66
CA VAL A 18 -0.99 27.15 12.27
C VAL A 18 0.22 26.51 11.60
N SER A 19 0.99 25.74 12.36
CA SER A 19 1.99 24.85 11.79
C SER A 19 1.26 23.99 10.77
N PRO A 20 1.69 23.96 9.49
CA PRO A 20 1.13 22.99 8.56
C PRO A 20 1.37 21.64 9.21
N ASN A 21 0.30 20.87 9.42
CA ASN A 21 0.40 19.48 9.80
C ASN A 21 1.35 18.84 8.78
N THR A 22 2.60 18.68 9.15
CA THR A 22 3.50 17.74 8.49
C THR A 22 2.78 16.42 8.64
N ALA A 23 2.17 15.95 7.55
CA ALA A 23 1.73 14.58 7.46
C ALA A 23 2.92 13.78 7.94
N ASP A 24 2.73 13.04 9.04
CA ASP A 24 3.74 12.17 9.60
C ASP A 24 4.23 11.33 8.43
N ALA A 25 5.38 11.71 7.84
CA ALA A 25 5.99 10.92 6.80
C ALA A 25 6.32 9.61 7.49
N GLY A 26 5.69 8.53 7.04
CA GLY A 26 5.94 7.22 7.61
C GLY A 26 7.43 6.93 7.52
N ARG A 27 7.87 5.91 8.20
CA ARG A 27 9.29 5.54 8.32
C ARG A 27 9.92 5.05 7.01
N GLU A 28 9.13 4.95 5.94
CA GLU A 28 9.59 4.52 4.62
C GLU A 28 10.66 5.43 3.99
N CYS A 29 10.75 6.67 4.46
CA CYS A 29 11.74 7.64 3.99
C CYS A 29 12.90 7.89 4.98
N ASP A 30 12.89 7.26 6.14
CA ASP A 30 13.91 7.48 7.16
C ASP A 30 15.32 7.15 6.64
N GLY A 31 16.26 8.07 6.84
CA GLY A 31 17.66 7.90 6.42
C GLY A 31 17.91 8.06 4.91
N LEU A 32 16.90 8.33 4.10
CA LEU A 32 17.05 8.61 2.67
C LEU A 32 17.24 10.12 2.43
N ILE A 33 18.25 10.51 1.62
CA ILE A 33 18.50 11.91 1.28
C ILE A 33 17.44 12.45 0.34
N VAL A 34 17.05 11.66 -0.65
CA VAL A 34 15.97 11.96 -1.59
C VAL A 34 14.97 10.86 -1.51
N CYS A 35 13.78 11.17 -1.07
CA CYS A 35 12.70 10.21 -0.95
C CYS A 35 11.38 10.83 -1.38
N ILE A 36 10.63 10.10 -2.18
CA ILE A 36 9.25 10.40 -2.54
C ILE A 36 8.37 9.39 -1.82
N PRO A 37 7.64 9.81 -0.78
CA PRO A 37 6.75 8.91 -0.06
C PRO A 37 5.57 8.53 -0.96
N VAL A 38 5.26 7.25 -1.02
CA VAL A 38 4.13 6.68 -1.75
C VAL A 38 3.23 5.95 -0.78
N THR A 39 2.06 6.51 -0.56
CA THR A 39 1.06 5.95 0.34
C THR A 39 0.05 5.14 -0.45
N GLY A 40 -0.07 3.86 -0.12
CA GLY A 40 -1.09 2.97 -0.67
C GLY A 40 -2.47 3.20 -0.05
N PRO A 41 -3.49 2.47 -0.50
CA PRO A 41 -4.80 2.43 0.13
C PRO A 41 -4.81 1.54 1.38
N TRP A 42 -5.86 1.64 2.19
CA TRP A 42 -6.11 0.71 3.29
C TRP A 42 -6.59 -0.64 2.75
N VAL A 43 -5.80 -1.67 2.91
CA VAL A 43 -6.05 -3.01 2.42
C VAL A 43 -6.75 -3.83 3.50
N GLN A 44 -7.85 -4.46 3.13
CA GLN A 44 -8.64 -5.35 3.98
C GLN A 44 -7.92 -6.68 4.18
N VAL A 45 -7.91 -7.17 5.42
CA VAL A 45 -7.34 -8.48 5.81
C VAL A 45 -8.35 -9.26 6.63
N PHE A 46 -8.76 -10.43 6.14
CA PHE A 46 -9.65 -11.33 6.87
C PHE A 46 -8.87 -12.38 7.63
N GLY A 47 -9.24 -12.63 8.88
CA GLY A 47 -8.72 -13.74 9.64
C GLY A 47 -9.27 -15.07 9.13
N GLY A 48 -8.44 -16.10 9.18
CA GLY A 48 -8.81 -17.44 8.73
C GLY A 48 -8.88 -17.66 7.21
N ALA A 49 -8.75 -16.57 6.41
CA ALA A 49 -8.78 -16.66 4.95
C ALA A 49 -7.39 -16.84 4.29
N GLY A 50 -6.37 -17.05 5.10
CA GLY A 50 -4.97 -17.05 4.63
C GLY A 50 -4.40 -15.65 4.43
N PRO A 51 -3.18 -15.54 3.90
CA PRO A 51 -2.50 -14.25 3.72
C PRO A 51 -3.16 -13.40 2.64
N THR A 52 -3.24 -12.10 2.91
CA THR A 52 -3.64 -11.08 1.94
C THR A 52 -2.38 -10.49 1.30
N TYR A 53 -2.33 -10.50 -0.03
CA TYR A 53 -1.23 -9.95 -0.81
C TYR A 53 -1.66 -8.63 -1.44
N TYR A 54 -0.82 -7.61 -1.35
CA TYR A 54 -1.05 -6.33 -2.01
C TYR A 54 0.25 -5.77 -2.58
N GLN A 55 0.26 -5.47 -3.87
CA GLN A 55 1.41 -4.85 -4.53
C GLN A 55 1.26 -3.34 -4.56
N LEU A 56 2.28 -2.64 -4.08
CA LEU A 56 2.44 -1.20 -4.26
C LEU A 56 3.71 -0.95 -5.09
N ALA A 57 3.69 0.09 -5.93
CA ALA A 57 4.79 0.41 -6.83
C ALA A 57 5.13 1.90 -6.79
N CYS A 58 6.40 2.20 -7.01
CA CYS A 58 6.86 3.56 -7.25
C CYS A 58 6.28 4.10 -8.56
N PRO A 59 5.71 5.31 -8.57
CA PRO A 59 5.00 5.86 -9.73
C PRO A 59 5.92 6.24 -10.89
N GLY A 60 7.12 6.70 -10.62
CA GLY A 60 8.09 7.14 -11.62
C GLY A 60 8.81 5.99 -12.32
N ARG A 61 8.98 6.08 -13.65
CA ARG A 61 9.65 5.02 -14.45
C ARG A 61 11.10 4.78 -14.03
N GLY A 62 11.80 5.78 -13.56
CA GLY A 62 13.19 5.70 -13.09
C GLY A 62 13.33 5.61 -11.57
N GLN A 63 12.26 5.28 -10.84
CA GLN A 63 12.31 5.16 -9.40
C GLN A 63 12.40 3.70 -8.96
N VAL A 64 13.09 3.48 -7.85
CA VAL A 64 13.19 2.20 -7.16
C VAL A 64 12.84 2.39 -5.68
N ILE A 65 12.58 1.29 -4.99
CA ILE A 65 12.23 1.31 -3.58
C ILE A 65 13.50 1.51 -2.76
N GLY A 66 13.54 2.57 -1.96
CA GLY A 66 14.56 2.82 -0.96
C GLY A 66 14.12 2.45 0.46
N GLY A 67 12.81 2.46 0.72
CA GLY A 67 12.24 2.12 2.02
C GLY A 67 10.86 1.51 1.92
N LEU A 68 10.48 0.77 2.96
CA LEU A 68 9.21 0.06 3.09
C LEU A 68 8.67 0.24 4.51
N ASP A 69 7.40 0.54 4.64
CA ASP A 69 6.67 0.52 5.92
C ASP A 69 5.19 0.21 5.71
N ALA A 70 4.44 0.05 6.78
CA ALA A 70 3.00 -0.12 6.71
C ALA A 70 2.30 0.36 7.99
N ASP A 71 1.27 1.17 7.82
CA ASP A 71 0.35 1.49 8.90
C ASP A 71 -0.58 0.30 9.17
N ARG A 72 -1.04 0.19 10.40
CA ARG A 72 -1.92 -0.90 10.85
C ARG A 72 -3.21 -0.36 11.43
N ALA A 73 -4.33 -0.96 11.02
CA ALA A 73 -5.65 -0.78 11.61
C ALA A 73 -6.07 -2.10 12.29
N GLY A 74 -5.58 -2.31 13.49
CA GLY A 74 -5.76 -3.54 14.27
C GLY A 74 -4.54 -4.45 14.30
N PRO A 75 -4.58 -5.51 15.12
CA PRO A 75 -3.48 -6.45 15.28
C PRO A 75 -3.35 -7.33 14.04
N LEU A 76 -2.22 -7.22 13.36
CA LEU A 76 -1.86 -8.05 12.20
C LEU A 76 -0.34 -8.13 12.03
N GLY A 77 0.13 -9.25 11.51
CA GLY A 77 1.49 -9.41 11.03
C GLY A 77 1.59 -8.96 9.58
N ILE A 78 2.62 -8.19 9.26
CA ILE A 78 2.91 -7.75 7.90
C ILE A 78 4.34 -8.13 7.56
N THR A 79 4.51 -8.73 6.39
CA THR A 79 5.79 -9.05 5.78
C THR A 79 5.77 -8.57 4.33
N PHE A 80 6.85 -8.72 3.60
CA PHE A 80 6.87 -8.47 2.17
C PHE A 80 7.65 -9.56 1.42
N LEU A 81 7.31 -9.75 0.14
CA LEU A 81 8.06 -10.64 -0.72
C LEU A 81 9.32 -9.92 -1.21
N GLY A 82 10.49 -10.45 -0.83
CA GLY A 82 11.78 -9.82 -1.04
C GLY A 82 12.38 -9.89 -2.44
N THR A 83 11.65 -10.41 -3.43
CA THR A 83 12.22 -10.73 -4.75
C THR A 83 12.01 -9.73 -5.85
N LEU A 84 11.54 -8.57 -5.52
CA LEU A 84 11.29 -7.60 -6.58
C LEU A 84 12.56 -6.80 -6.95
N GLY A 85 13.70 -7.41 -6.86
CA GLY A 85 15.01 -6.86 -7.14
C GLY A 85 15.99 -7.09 -5.99
N GLY A 86 17.23 -7.39 -6.31
CA GLY A 86 18.28 -7.54 -5.32
C GLY A 86 18.59 -6.22 -4.62
N PRO A 87 19.09 -6.26 -3.38
CA PRO A 87 19.59 -5.07 -2.72
C PRO A 87 20.85 -4.58 -3.46
N VAL A 88 20.91 -3.28 -3.74
CA VAL A 88 22.14 -2.61 -4.26
C VAL A 88 22.96 -1.99 -3.13
N GLY A 89 22.43 -2.03 -1.92
CA GLY A 89 23.01 -1.57 -0.67
C GLY A 89 22.02 -1.79 0.45
N PRO A 90 22.40 -1.60 1.73
CA PRO A 90 21.48 -1.74 2.84
C PRO A 90 20.23 -0.85 2.63
N GLY A 91 19.06 -1.45 2.57
CA GLY A 91 17.80 -0.76 2.40
C GLY A 91 17.47 -0.22 1.00
N VAL A 92 18.33 -0.42 0.01
CA VAL A 92 18.10 0.01 -1.37
C VAL A 92 17.95 -1.20 -2.28
N THR A 93 16.90 -1.22 -3.08
CA THR A 93 16.62 -2.30 -4.03
C THR A 93 16.63 -1.79 -5.46
N THR A 94 16.72 -2.69 -6.43
CA THR A 94 16.51 -2.39 -7.84
C THR A 94 15.04 -2.50 -8.24
N SER A 95 14.19 -2.90 -7.32
CA SER A 95 12.78 -3.12 -7.57
C SER A 95 11.97 -1.83 -7.52
N ARG A 96 11.00 -1.75 -8.41
CA ARG A 96 10.02 -0.65 -8.44
C ARG A 96 8.72 -0.96 -7.69
N ALA A 97 8.51 -2.19 -7.29
CA ALA A 97 7.30 -2.61 -6.64
C ALA A 97 7.60 -3.62 -5.53
N ALA A 98 6.81 -3.62 -4.48
CA ALA A 98 6.85 -4.59 -3.39
C ALA A 98 5.48 -5.23 -3.21
N VAL A 99 5.46 -6.52 -2.87
CA VAL A 99 4.25 -7.24 -2.49
C VAL A 99 4.23 -7.37 -0.97
N PHE A 100 3.33 -6.64 -0.35
CA PHE A 100 3.07 -6.75 1.08
C PHE A 100 2.20 -7.98 1.34
N VAL A 101 2.52 -8.70 2.40
CA VAL A 101 1.80 -9.91 2.82
C VAL A 101 1.32 -9.70 4.24
N ALA A 102 0.02 -9.70 4.43
CA ALA A 102 -0.58 -9.43 5.72
C ALA A 102 -1.47 -10.59 6.19
N GLN A 103 -1.40 -10.89 7.49
CA GLN A 103 -2.22 -11.90 8.16
C GLN A 103 -2.74 -11.36 9.48
N THR A 104 -3.93 -11.77 9.87
CA THR A 104 -4.52 -11.44 11.17
C THR A 104 -5.21 -12.66 11.78
N THR A 105 -5.19 -12.75 13.11
CA THR A 105 -5.99 -13.69 13.88
C THR A 105 -7.39 -13.14 14.20
N ARG A 106 -7.60 -11.85 14.01
CA ARG A 106 -8.91 -11.20 14.18
C ARG A 106 -9.80 -11.48 12.97
N SER A 107 -11.11 -11.37 13.14
CA SER A 107 -12.06 -11.56 12.03
C SER A 107 -11.82 -10.61 10.87
N LEU A 108 -11.39 -9.39 11.16
CA LEU A 108 -11.14 -8.34 10.19
C LEU A 108 -10.11 -7.33 10.75
N SER A 109 -9.18 -6.94 9.90
CA SER A 109 -8.18 -5.89 10.15
C SER A 109 -7.86 -5.16 8.85
N GLY A 110 -7.00 -4.17 8.90
CA GLY A 110 -6.53 -3.48 7.71
C GLY A 110 -5.09 -2.99 7.85
N PHE A 111 -4.42 -2.81 6.74
CA PHE A 111 -3.11 -2.15 6.68
C PHE A 111 -3.04 -1.19 5.50
N ARG A 112 -2.13 -0.24 5.59
CA ARG A 112 -1.84 0.69 4.52
C ARG A 112 -0.37 0.58 4.17
N PRO A 113 0.00 0.06 2.98
CA PRO A 113 1.39 -0.07 2.58
C PRO A 113 2.00 1.29 2.23
N LEU A 114 3.26 1.48 2.57
CA LEU A 114 4.03 2.69 2.36
C LEU A 114 5.34 2.34 1.65
N LEU A 115 5.74 3.16 0.67
CA LEU A 115 7.03 3.04 0.00
C LEU A 115 7.77 4.38 0.02
N GLY A 116 9.04 4.35 0.35
CA GLY A 116 9.98 5.41 0.06
C GLY A 116 10.62 5.18 -1.30
N CYS A 117 10.29 6.01 -2.29
CA CYS A 117 10.81 5.86 -3.65
C CYS A 117 11.98 6.80 -3.89
N ILE A 118 13.07 6.28 -4.44
CA ILE A 118 14.30 7.02 -4.75
C ILE A 118 14.60 6.95 -6.25
N PRO A 119 15.38 7.90 -6.81
CA PRO A 119 15.85 7.81 -8.18
C PRO A 119 16.69 6.54 -8.41
N GLY A 120 16.38 5.75 -9.44
CA GLY A 120 17.09 4.50 -9.76
C GLY A 120 18.53 4.70 -10.25
N GLY A 121 18.94 5.90 -10.61
CA GLY A 121 20.30 6.28 -10.98
C GLY A 121 21.28 6.46 -9.80
N GLY A 122 20.88 6.09 -8.58
CA GLY A 122 21.76 6.05 -7.42
C GLY A 122 21.97 7.38 -6.66
N GLY A 123 21.22 8.44 -6.98
CA GLY A 123 21.35 9.74 -6.31
C GLY A 123 20.67 9.82 -4.94
N GLY A 124 19.80 8.87 -4.60
CA GLY A 124 18.96 8.95 -3.41
C GLY A 124 19.55 8.34 -2.14
N GLY A 125 20.64 7.62 -2.21
CA GLY A 125 21.09 6.74 -1.13
C GLY A 125 22.45 7.02 -0.49
N ARG A 126 23.01 8.20 -0.66
CA ARG A 126 24.24 8.58 0.02
C ARG A 126 24.00 9.33 1.33
N GLY A 127 23.17 8.79 2.15
CA GLY A 127 22.98 9.24 3.53
C GLY A 127 23.79 8.40 4.49
N ARG A 128 24.02 8.94 5.64
CA ARG A 128 24.86 8.38 6.73
C ARG A 128 24.49 6.98 7.18
N THR A 129 23.26 6.60 7.03
CA THR A 129 22.77 5.30 7.40
C THR A 129 21.60 5.02 6.50
N VAL A 130 21.77 4.06 5.64
CA VAL A 130 20.61 3.53 4.96
C VAL A 130 19.76 2.89 6.05
N TYR A 131 18.59 3.47 6.26
CA TYR A 131 17.62 2.93 7.17
C TYR A 131 17.31 1.49 6.73
N GLU A 132 17.32 0.56 7.66
CA GLU A 132 16.80 -0.76 7.37
C GLU A 132 15.29 -0.64 7.18
N PRO A 133 14.76 -0.66 5.95
CA PRO A 133 13.34 -0.43 5.70
C PRO A 133 12.48 -1.53 6.31
N THR A 134 13.10 -2.55 6.84
CA THR A 134 12.46 -3.80 7.25
C THR A 134 12.36 -3.97 8.76
N ARG A 135 12.68 -2.96 9.56
CA ARG A 135 12.56 -3.10 11.03
C ARG A 135 11.19 -3.57 11.50
N GLN A 136 10.16 -3.31 10.71
CA GLN A 136 8.78 -3.72 11.01
C GLN A 136 8.22 -4.78 10.06
N LEU A 137 8.90 -5.07 8.96
CA LEU A 137 8.47 -6.02 7.95
C LEU A 137 9.56 -7.06 7.72
N GLN A 138 9.22 -8.33 7.90
CA GLN A 138 10.13 -9.43 7.58
C GLN A 138 10.02 -9.79 6.10
N ALA A 139 11.15 -9.96 5.45
CA ALA A 139 11.21 -10.50 4.10
C ALA A 139 10.77 -11.97 4.10
N VAL A 140 9.92 -12.32 3.16
CA VAL A 140 9.51 -13.69 2.90
C VAL A 140 10.30 -14.23 1.72
N ALA A 141 10.60 -15.51 1.74
CA ALA A 141 11.32 -16.17 0.64
C ALA A 141 10.64 -15.87 -0.71
N PRO A 142 11.44 -15.65 -1.74
CA PRO A 142 10.96 -15.35 -3.07
C PRO A 142 10.14 -16.50 -3.68
N ALA A 143 9.23 -16.14 -4.59
CA ALA A 143 8.66 -17.13 -5.49
C ALA A 143 9.76 -17.68 -6.41
N PRO A 144 9.66 -18.94 -6.88
CA PRO A 144 10.63 -19.53 -7.81
C PRO A 144 10.90 -18.64 -9.02
N ASP A 145 12.14 -18.60 -9.49
CA ASP A 145 12.63 -17.68 -10.53
C ASP A 145 11.89 -17.72 -11.86
N ALA A 146 11.19 -18.81 -12.15
CA ALA A 146 10.38 -18.97 -13.37
C ALA A 146 9.00 -18.32 -13.29
N THR A 147 8.66 -17.62 -12.19
CA THR A 147 7.33 -17.05 -12.01
C THR A 147 7.29 -15.56 -12.31
N VAL A 148 6.18 -15.11 -12.89
CA VAL A 148 5.89 -13.71 -13.17
C VAL A 148 4.63 -13.28 -12.41
N TRP A 149 4.74 -12.23 -11.62
CA TRP A 149 3.60 -11.60 -10.96
C TRP A 149 2.92 -10.63 -11.94
N ARG A 150 1.65 -10.91 -12.21
CA ARG A 150 0.80 -10.04 -13.01
C ARG A 150 -0.28 -9.46 -12.14
N VAL A 151 -0.35 -8.14 -12.10
CA VAL A 151 -1.24 -7.40 -11.19
C VAL A 151 -2.16 -6.50 -12.01
N LYS A 152 -3.43 -6.51 -11.65
CA LYS A 152 -4.46 -5.63 -12.21
C LYS A 152 -5.21 -4.96 -11.07
N ASN A 153 -5.21 -3.63 -11.07
CA ASN A 153 -6.01 -2.82 -10.18
C ASN A 153 -7.29 -2.41 -10.91
N VAL A 154 -8.44 -2.61 -10.27
CA VAL A 154 -9.74 -2.22 -10.80
C VAL A 154 -10.45 -1.38 -9.77
N ARG A 155 -10.80 -0.15 -10.12
CA ARG A 155 -11.65 0.71 -9.32
C ARG A 155 -13.09 0.23 -9.43
N LEU A 156 -13.73 -0.03 -8.29
CA LEU A 156 -15.14 -0.40 -8.28
C LEU A 156 -16.02 0.81 -8.57
N LYS A 157 -17.03 0.59 -9.38
CA LYS A 157 -18.15 1.52 -9.55
C LYS A 157 -19.00 1.56 -8.28
N ASP A 158 -19.82 2.59 -8.16
CA ASP A 158 -20.56 2.84 -6.92
C ASP A 158 -21.54 1.72 -6.60
N ARG A 159 -21.35 1.10 -5.42
CA ARG A 159 -22.29 0.16 -4.73
C ARG A 159 -22.83 -1.00 -5.57
N GLN A 160 -22.24 -1.34 -6.69
CA GLN A 160 -22.69 -2.44 -7.53
C GLN A 160 -21.83 -3.69 -7.32
N SER A 161 -22.47 -4.84 -7.46
CA SER A 161 -21.73 -6.09 -7.59
C SER A 161 -21.13 -6.17 -8.98
N GLU A 162 -19.85 -6.50 -9.07
CA GLU A 162 -19.11 -6.56 -10.32
C GLU A 162 -18.44 -7.92 -10.51
N ARG A 163 -18.29 -8.33 -11.78
CA ARG A 163 -17.49 -9.49 -12.14
C ARG A 163 -16.24 -9.03 -12.87
N LEU A 164 -15.11 -9.17 -12.21
CA LEU A 164 -13.81 -8.74 -12.72
C LEU A 164 -13.03 -9.94 -13.29
N GLY A 165 -12.06 -9.65 -14.15
CA GLY A 165 -11.20 -10.68 -14.70
C GLY A 165 -9.75 -10.23 -14.88
N HIS A 166 -8.84 -11.18 -14.68
CA HIS A 166 -7.42 -11.06 -14.97
C HIS A 166 -6.89 -12.39 -15.51
N SER A 167 -5.79 -12.38 -16.27
CA SER A 167 -5.25 -13.59 -16.87
C SER A 167 -3.73 -13.52 -17.01
N CYS A 168 -3.10 -14.68 -17.04
CA CYS A 168 -1.75 -14.84 -17.53
C CYS A 168 -1.71 -14.64 -19.05
N LEU A 169 -0.54 -14.34 -19.62
CA LEU A 169 -0.36 -14.19 -21.05
C LEU A 169 -0.49 -15.53 -21.79
N ALA A 170 -0.50 -15.46 -23.11
CA ALA A 170 -0.42 -16.65 -23.96
C ALA A 170 0.88 -17.43 -23.65
N GLY A 171 0.81 -18.74 -23.61
CA GLY A 171 1.96 -19.58 -23.21
C GLY A 171 2.25 -19.66 -21.72
N GLU A 172 1.48 -18.96 -20.88
CA GLU A 172 1.60 -19.04 -19.42
C GLU A 172 0.40 -19.75 -18.79
N ARG A 173 0.63 -20.36 -17.64
CA ARG A 173 -0.41 -20.92 -16.77
C ARG A 173 -0.45 -20.23 -15.43
N VAL A 174 -1.60 -20.17 -14.81
CA VAL A 174 -1.75 -19.65 -13.45
C VAL A 174 -1.20 -20.69 -12.48
N LEU A 175 -0.20 -20.34 -11.70
CA LEU A 175 0.31 -21.13 -10.59
C LEU A 175 -0.54 -20.88 -9.33
N SER A 176 -0.64 -19.61 -8.94
CA SER A 176 -1.46 -19.16 -7.81
C SER A 176 -2.10 -17.82 -8.14
N PHE A 177 -3.07 -17.42 -7.33
CA PHE A 177 -3.72 -16.12 -7.46
C PHE A 177 -4.22 -15.63 -6.13
N SER A 178 -4.36 -14.32 -6.02
CA SER A 178 -4.93 -13.67 -4.85
C SER A 178 -5.73 -12.44 -5.25
N THR A 179 -6.55 -11.95 -4.33
CA THR A 179 -7.25 -10.68 -4.48
C THR A 179 -7.18 -9.90 -3.18
N ALA A 180 -7.06 -8.60 -3.30
CA ALA A 180 -7.16 -7.68 -2.18
C ALA A 180 -8.20 -6.61 -2.48
N VAL A 181 -9.01 -6.28 -1.48
CA VAL A 181 -9.90 -5.13 -1.50
C VAL A 181 -9.22 -4.00 -0.74
N ALA A 182 -9.21 -2.82 -1.32
CA ALA A 182 -8.53 -1.69 -0.74
C ALA A 182 -9.38 -0.40 -0.81
N PHE A 183 -9.24 0.43 0.21
CA PHE A 183 -10.06 1.62 0.45
C PHE A 183 -9.16 2.86 0.49
N ARG A 184 -9.45 3.85 -0.34
CA ARG A 184 -8.70 5.11 -0.36
C ARG A 184 -9.33 6.10 0.60
N THR A 185 -8.81 6.13 1.82
CA THR A 185 -9.16 7.08 2.87
C THR A 185 -7.90 7.60 3.54
N VAL A 186 -7.94 8.81 4.07
CA VAL A 186 -6.81 9.41 4.81
C VAL A 186 -6.62 8.70 6.15
N ARG A 187 -7.72 8.49 6.88
CA ARG A 187 -7.72 7.78 8.16
C ARG A 187 -8.05 6.30 7.96
N PRO A 188 -7.69 5.43 8.91
CA PRO A 188 -8.10 4.04 8.87
C PRO A 188 -9.62 3.94 8.74
N PRO A 189 -10.15 3.14 7.78
CA PRO A 189 -11.58 2.90 7.68
C PRO A 189 -12.08 2.14 8.91
N SER A 190 -13.34 2.37 9.26
CA SER A 190 -14.00 1.57 10.29
C SER A 190 -14.08 0.09 9.86
N LEU A 191 -14.23 -0.82 10.82
CA LEU A 191 -14.42 -2.25 10.51
C LEU A 191 -15.66 -2.49 9.65
N SER A 192 -16.73 -1.72 9.85
CA SER A 192 -17.93 -1.79 9.01
C SER A 192 -17.64 -1.37 7.56
N THR A 193 -16.84 -0.33 7.35
CA THR A 193 -16.39 0.08 6.02
C THR A 193 -15.49 -0.99 5.40
N LEU A 194 -14.50 -1.49 6.14
CA LEU A 194 -13.64 -2.58 5.65
C LEU A 194 -14.48 -3.81 5.29
N GLY A 195 -15.46 -4.21 6.10
CA GLY A 195 -16.33 -5.36 5.85
C GLY A 195 -17.38 -5.16 4.76
N SER A 196 -17.56 -3.93 4.25
CA SER A 196 -18.62 -3.59 3.30
C SER A 196 -18.43 -4.15 1.89
N VAL A 197 -17.22 -4.60 1.55
CA VAL A 197 -16.91 -5.15 0.23
C VAL A 197 -16.26 -6.52 0.38
N ARG A 198 -16.70 -7.49 -0.42
CA ARG A 198 -16.11 -8.82 -0.49
C ARG A 198 -15.76 -9.16 -1.92
N ALA A 199 -14.56 -9.66 -2.13
CA ALA A 199 -14.07 -10.17 -3.39
C ALA A 199 -13.80 -11.66 -3.28
N THR A 200 -14.44 -12.46 -4.12
CA THR A 200 -14.28 -13.91 -4.13
C THR A 200 -13.67 -14.34 -5.46
N PRO A 201 -12.37 -14.67 -5.47
CA PRO A 201 -11.70 -15.11 -6.67
C PRO A 201 -11.95 -16.60 -6.93
N ARG A 202 -11.95 -16.96 -8.22
CA ARG A 202 -11.92 -18.33 -8.68
C ARG A 202 -11.09 -18.46 -9.95
N ARG A 203 -10.46 -19.59 -10.11
CA ARG A 203 -9.73 -19.92 -11.35
C ARG A 203 -10.71 -20.42 -12.42
N ALA A 204 -10.50 -19.98 -13.63
CA ALA A 204 -11.21 -20.44 -14.83
C ALA A 204 -10.19 -20.62 -15.97
N GLY A 205 -9.55 -21.79 -16.00
CA GLY A 205 -8.42 -22.07 -16.90
C GLY A 205 -7.22 -21.13 -16.65
N ARG A 206 -6.82 -20.35 -17.67
CA ARG A 206 -5.76 -19.31 -17.55
C ARG A 206 -6.27 -17.98 -17.01
N ARG A 207 -7.57 -17.88 -16.74
CA ARG A 207 -8.21 -16.66 -16.27
C ARG A 207 -8.58 -16.78 -14.79
N ILE A 208 -8.47 -15.68 -14.08
CA ILE A 208 -8.99 -15.48 -12.75
C ILE A 208 -10.26 -14.65 -12.89
N VAL A 209 -11.33 -15.12 -12.31
CA VAL A 209 -12.61 -14.40 -12.25
C VAL A 209 -12.87 -14.05 -10.81
N VAL A 210 -13.16 -12.80 -10.55
CA VAL A 210 -13.44 -12.28 -9.20
C VAL A 210 -14.85 -11.75 -9.16
N ASN A 211 -15.68 -12.35 -8.31
CA ASN A 211 -17.01 -11.80 -8.03
C ASN A 211 -16.87 -10.85 -6.84
N VAL A 212 -17.22 -9.59 -7.06
CA VAL A 212 -17.17 -8.55 -6.04
C VAL A 212 -18.59 -8.23 -5.63
N ARG A 213 -18.85 -8.24 -4.33
CA ARG A 213 -20.11 -7.80 -3.72
C ARG A 213 -19.83 -6.56 -2.89
N SER A 214 -20.48 -5.45 -3.20
CA SER A 214 -20.41 -4.21 -2.45
C SER A 214 -21.69 -4.04 -1.64
N GLY A 215 -21.56 -3.99 -0.32
CA GLY A 215 -22.69 -3.79 0.59
C GLY A 215 -23.15 -2.32 0.64
N ILE A 216 -24.37 -2.12 1.11
CA ILE A 216 -25.00 -0.79 1.27
C ILE A 216 -24.30 0.08 2.33
N THR A 217 -23.55 -0.53 3.24
CA THR A 217 -22.81 0.16 4.31
C THR A 217 -21.55 0.87 3.83
N ARG A 218 -21.18 0.69 2.56
CA ARG A 218 -20.04 1.41 1.99
C ARG A 218 -20.37 2.90 1.88
N PRO A 219 -19.58 3.79 2.50
CA PRO A 219 -19.77 5.23 2.34
C PRO A 219 -19.59 5.66 0.88
N ALA A 220 -20.45 6.53 0.36
CA ALA A 220 -20.45 6.96 -1.04
C ALA A 220 -19.14 7.66 -1.47
N ASN A 221 -18.50 8.37 -0.53
CA ASN A 221 -17.26 9.10 -0.75
C ASN A 221 -16.01 8.25 -0.67
N VAL A 222 -16.11 6.97 -0.27
CA VAL A 222 -14.96 6.07 -0.16
C VAL A 222 -14.71 5.35 -1.48
N ARG A 223 -13.58 5.66 -2.10
CA ARG A 223 -13.13 4.96 -3.30
C ARG A 223 -12.59 3.59 -2.93
N VAL A 224 -13.10 2.57 -3.60
CA VAL A 224 -12.67 1.18 -3.40
C VAL A 224 -12.02 0.67 -4.68
N GLU A 225 -10.94 -0.07 -4.52
CA GLU A 225 -10.28 -0.78 -5.60
C GLU A 225 -10.11 -2.26 -5.24
N VAL A 226 -10.11 -3.10 -6.25
CA VAL A 226 -9.77 -4.52 -6.12
C VAL A 226 -8.50 -4.75 -6.90
N GLN A 227 -7.48 -5.25 -6.21
CA GLN A 227 -6.27 -5.72 -6.84
C GLN A 227 -6.39 -7.22 -7.07
N ILE A 228 -6.20 -7.64 -8.31
CA ILE A 228 -6.17 -9.05 -8.71
C ILE A 228 -4.73 -9.39 -9.08
N GLN A 229 -4.18 -10.39 -8.43
CA GLN A 229 -2.82 -10.85 -8.65
C GLN A 229 -2.84 -12.27 -9.21
N ALA A 230 -2.04 -12.51 -10.22
CA ALA A 230 -1.78 -13.81 -10.80
C ALA A 230 -0.27 -14.10 -10.75
N VAL A 231 0.10 -15.19 -10.13
CA VAL A 231 1.45 -15.74 -10.28
C VAL A 231 1.41 -16.67 -11.48
N CYS A 232 2.09 -16.27 -12.52
CA CYS A 232 2.11 -16.97 -13.80
C CYS A 232 3.45 -17.68 -13.99
N VAL A 233 3.43 -18.85 -14.58
CA VAL A 233 4.62 -19.61 -14.95
C VAL A 233 4.51 -19.98 -16.44
N ARG A 234 5.61 -19.93 -17.16
CA ARG A 234 5.65 -20.44 -18.54
C ARG A 234 5.26 -21.91 -18.55
N GLY A 235 4.32 -22.26 -19.42
CA GLY A 235 4.01 -23.66 -19.67
C GLY A 235 5.18 -24.35 -20.37
N PRO A 236 5.30 -25.67 -20.33
CA PRO A 236 6.16 -26.38 -21.26
C PRO A 236 5.75 -25.98 -22.67
N SER A 237 6.72 -25.61 -23.48
CA SER A 237 6.60 -25.38 -24.94
C SER A 237 6.13 -26.64 -25.64
#